data_1d365cff1548799c2762962f3aafb13c
#
_entry.id   1d365cff1548799c2762962f3aafb13c
#
_cell.length_a   1.000
_cell.length_b   1.000
_cell.length_c   1.000
_cell.angle_alpha   90.00
_cell.angle_beta   90.00
_cell.angle_gamma   90.00
#
_symmetry.space_group_name_H-M   'P 1'
#
loop_
_entity.id
_entity.type
_entity.pdbx_description
1 polymer ?
#
loop_
_entity_poly.entity_id
_entity_poly.type
_entity_poly.pdbx_seq_one_letter_code
_entity_poly.pdbx_strand_id
1 'polypeptide(L)'
;MPPMHLAVRGQRGPGRDFASSPLLAFYELTRACDLACLHCRACAQAAPADNELSSAHSRRLIEQLTDFPQPPLLVLTGGDPFKRPDLPDLVHHATNLEMQVAVTPSATPLVTREALARLWRAGLSRLAVSLDAPDADSHDRFRGVAGSFARTLEIIHDAQSLGLPVQVNTTLTPNNWQRIEEFAALLDGLRITLWSVFFLVPVGRAAAMPRLSGQQVEEAFAQLWHQAKRRSFPIKTTEAPHYRRFVAQQKGDDQNRPQPTPRKGYASLHTNDGKGILFIAHDGTIYPSGFLPIPAGVFPHDHVVEVYQKSPLFQSLRDPDRLEGKCRACEFRKLCGGSRARAYAVTGNPLTEEPDCVYQPHGWPSP
;
A
#
# COMPACT_ATOMS: atom_id res chain seq x y z
N MET A 1 23.98 -18.40 -15.18
CA MET A 1 23.44 -17.24 -15.90
C MET A 1 22.47 -16.55 -14.95
N PRO A 2 22.53 -15.25 -14.69
CA PRO A 2 21.51 -14.59 -13.92
C PRO A 2 20.19 -14.62 -14.73
N PRO A 3 19.02 -14.77 -14.07
CA PRO A 3 17.73 -14.75 -14.77
C PRO A 3 17.57 -13.42 -15.49
N MET A 4 17.20 -13.49 -16.75
CA MET A 4 16.90 -12.32 -17.58
C MET A 4 15.75 -11.55 -16.94
N HIS A 5 16.08 -10.42 -16.28
CA HIS A 5 15.08 -9.52 -15.73
C HIS A 5 14.19 -9.00 -16.86
N LEU A 6 12.98 -9.53 -16.95
CA LEU A 6 11.93 -8.96 -17.77
C LEU A 6 11.67 -7.54 -17.23
N ALA A 7 12.24 -6.56 -17.91
CA ALA A 7 11.82 -5.19 -17.77
C ALA A 7 10.28 -5.20 -17.83
N VAL A 8 9.65 -4.55 -16.85
CA VAL A 8 8.19 -4.35 -16.83
C VAL A 8 7.80 -3.73 -18.18
N ARG A 9 7.56 -4.58 -19.17
CA ARG A 9 6.93 -4.17 -20.41
C ARG A 9 5.51 -3.79 -20.02
N GLY A 10 5.23 -2.51 -20.02
CA GLY A 10 3.88 -1.98 -20.00
C GLY A 10 3.13 -2.51 -21.19
N GLN A 11 2.62 -3.73 -21.10
CA GLN A 11 1.61 -4.21 -22.02
C GLN A 11 0.38 -3.32 -21.80
N ARG A 12 0.03 -2.53 -22.80
CA ARG A 12 -1.32 -2.01 -22.99
C ARG A 12 -2.18 -3.19 -23.45
N GLY A 13 -2.42 -4.13 -22.51
CA GLY A 13 -3.54 -5.06 -22.61
C GLY A 13 -4.84 -4.31 -22.29
N PRO A 14 -6.01 -4.88 -22.56
CA PRO A 14 -7.27 -4.34 -22.11
C PRO A 14 -7.17 -4.04 -20.62
N GLY A 15 -7.64 -2.86 -20.18
CA GLY A 15 -7.49 -2.41 -18.79
C GLY A 15 -7.96 -3.50 -17.83
N ARG A 16 -7.23 -3.70 -16.72
CA ARG A 16 -7.60 -4.70 -15.70
C ARG A 16 -9.00 -4.39 -15.17
N ASP A 17 -9.89 -5.37 -15.26
CA ASP A 17 -11.22 -5.30 -14.64
C ASP A 17 -11.11 -5.64 -13.15
N PHE A 18 -11.31 -4.65 -12.29
CA PHE A 18 -11.27 -4.83 -10.84
C PHE A 18 -12.49 -5.53 -10.26
N ALA A 19 -13.52 -5.81 -11.06
CA ALA A 19 -14.58 -6.70 -10.63
C ALA A 19 -14.14 -8.17 -10.64
N SER A 20 -13.27 -8.52 -11.59
CA SER A 20 -12.80 -9.90 -11.79
C SER A 20 -11.44 -10.20 -11.16
N SER A 21 -10.53 -9.21 -11.07
CA SER A 21 -9.15 -9.45 -10.60
C SER A 21 -8.58 -8.25 -9.84
N PRO A 22 -8.00 -8.45 -8.63
CA PRO A 22 -7.26 -7.40 -7.94
C PRO A 22 -5.94 -7.11 -8.65
N LEU A 23 -5.43 -5.88 -8.48
CA LEU A 23 -4.08 -5.52 -8.89
C LEU A 23 -3.04 -5.99 -7.86
N LEU A 24 -3.40 -5.86 -6.57
CA LEU A 24 -2.54 -6.15 -5.43
C LEU A 24 -3.26 -7.13 -4.51
N ALA A 25 -2.58 -8.21 -4.14
CA ALA A 25 -2.97 -9.07 -3.03
C ALA A 25 -1.91 -8.93 -1.94
N PHE A 26 -2.30 -8.38 -0.80
CA PHE A 26 -1.46 -8.33 0.39
C PHE A 26 -1.70 -9.59 1.21
N TYR A 27 -0.63 -10.27 1.59
CA TYR A 27 -0.70 -11.38 2.52
C TYR A 27 0.17 -11.08 3.74
N GLU A 28 -0.50 -10.94 4.90
CA GLU A 28 0.15 -10.79 6.20
C GLU A 28 0.62 -12.16 6.67
N LEU A 29 1.91 -12.45 6.53
CA LEU A 29 2.49 -13.76 6.83
C LEU A 29 2.51 -14.07 8.33
N THR A 30 2.68 -13.05 9.15
CA THR A 30 2.85 -13.19 10.61
C THR A 30 2.51 -11.88 11.32
N ARG A 31 2.14 -11.96 12.59
CA ARG A 31 2.07 -10.81 13.48
C ARG A 31 3.36 -10.55 14.25
N ALA A 32 4.35 -11.45 14.15
CA ALA A 32 5.62 -11.28 14.83
C ALA A 32 6.42 -10.08 14.26
N CYS A 33 6.91 -9.21 15.13
CA CYS A 33 7.75 -8.06 14.78
C CYS A 33 8.56 -7.60 15.99
N ASP A 34 9.79 -7.13 15.76
CA ASP A 34 10.63 -6.55 16.82
C ASP A 34 10.46 -5.03 16.93
N LEU A 35 9.69 -4.40 16.03
CA LEU A 35 9.39 -2.97 16.12
C LEU A 35 8.11 -2.72 16.93
N ALA A 36 8.07 -1.58 17.64
CA ALA A 36 6.93 -1.13 18.43
C ALA A 36 6.25 0.12 17.84
N CYS A 37 6.11 0.19 16.51
CA CYS A 37 5.61 1.36 15.78
C CYS A 37 4.31 1.90 16.35
N LEU A 38 4.22 3.22 16.54
CA LEU A 38 3.04 3.89 17.12
C LEU A 38 1.78 3.72 16.26
N HIS A 39 1.94 3.65 14.93
CA HIS A 39 0.86 3.55 13.95
C HIS A 39 0.60 2.13 13.44
N CYS A 40 1.10 1.11 14.12
CA CYS A 40 1.03 -0.27 13.59
C CYS A 40 -0.42 -0.74 13.41
N ARG A 41 -0.81 -0.92 12.16
CA ARG A 41 -2.12 -1.44 11.74
C ARG A 41 -2.37 -2.86 12.30
N ALA A 42 -1.36 -3.72 12.22
CA ALA A 42 -1.45 -5.13 12.60
C ALA A 42 -1.44 -5.35 14.12
N CYS A 43 -1.19 -4.31 14.94
CA CYS A 43 -0.88 -4.50 16.36
C CYS A 43 0.17 -5.61 16.56
N ALA A 44 1.25 -5.55 15.78
CA ALA A 44 2.30 -6.57 15.78
C ALA A 44 2.86 -6.80 17.19
N GLN A 45 3.28 -8.02 17.46
CA GLN A 45 3.77 -8.53 18.73
C GLN A 45 5.12 -9.23 18.57
N ALA A 46 5.83 -9.53 19.65
CA ALA A 46 7.17 -10.11 19.58
C ALA A 46 7.20 -11.54 18.99
N ALA A 47 6.17 -12.33 19.28
CA ALA A 47 6.04 -13.72 18.85
C ALA A 47 4.96 -13.87 17.77
N PRO A 48 5.01 -14.96 16.95
CA PRO A 48 3.92 -15.32 16.06
C PRO A 48 2.61 -15.52 16.82
N ALA A 49 1.47 -15.37 16.13
CA ALA A 49 0.18 -15.74 16.68
C ALA A 49 -0.03 -17.26 16.51
N ASP A 50 -0.75 -17.88 17.46
CA ASP A 50 -0.95 -19.33 17.46
C ASP A 50 -1.75 -19.84 16.26
N ASN A 51 -2.56 -18.96 15.63
CA ASN A 51 -3.45 -19.27 14.51
C ASN A 51 -2.89 -18.85 13.14
N GLU A 52 -1.57 -18.60 13.02
CA GLU A 52 -0.97 -18.25 11.72
C GLU A 52 -1.04 -19.43 10.73
N LEU A 53 -1.31 -19.12 9.48
CA LEU A 53 -1.34 -20.13 8.41
C LEU A 53 0.02 -20.85 8.33
N SER A 54 -0.04 -22.20 8.29
CA SER A 54 1.13 -23.05 8.07
C SER A 54 1.76 -22.81 6.69
N SER A 55 3.01 -23.24 6.49
CA SER A 55 3.67 -23.19 5.18
C SER A 55 2.85 -23.87 4.08
N ALA A 56 2.19 -25.00 4.39
CA ALA A 56 1.34 -25.72 3.45
C ALA A 56 0.10 -24.88 3.07
N HIS A 57 -0.57 -24.29 4.06
CA HIS A 57 -1.70 -23.40 3.80
C HIS A 57 -1.29 -22.14 3.04
N SER A 58 -0.12 -21.55 3.37
CA SER A 58 0.41 -20.38 2.66
C SER A 58 0.67 -20.69 1.17
N ARG A 59 1.21 -21.87 0.84
CA ARG A 59 1.39 -22.29 -0.56
C ARG A 59 0.06 -22.45 -1.29
N ARG A 60 -0.93 -23.15 -0.67
CA ARG A 60 -2.28 -23.29 -1.24
C ARG A 60 -2.97 -21.93 -1.46
N LEU A 61 -2.80 -20.99 -0.54
CA LEU A 61 -3.31 -19.63 -0.70
C LEU A 61 -2.69 -18.95 -1.93
N ILE A 62 -1.37 -19.05 -2.08
CA ILE A 62 -0.64 -18.49 -3.23
C ILE A 62 -1.12 -19.14 -4.54
N GLU A 63 -1.34 -20.44 -4.55
CA GLU A 63 -1.90 -21.18 -5.70
C GLU A 63 -3.29 -20.63 -6.07
N GLN A 64 -4.20 -20.45 -5.11
CA GLN A 64 -5.52 -19.86 -5.39
C GLN A 64 -5.46 -18.44 -5.97
N LEU A 65 -4.42 -17.65 -5.67
CA LEU A 65 -4.26 -16.32 -6.26
C LEU A 65 -3.97 -16.38 -7.76
N THR A 66 -3.49 -17.50 -8.29
CA THR A 66 -3.28 -17.69 -9.73
C THR A 66 -4.58 -18.01 -10.49
N ASP A 67 -5.66 -18.38 -9.79
CA ASP A 67 -6.97 -18.63 -10.38
C ASP A 67 -7.70 -17.33 -10.79
N PHE A 68 -7.19 -16.15 -10.39
CA PHE A 68 -7.69 -14.91 -10.93
C PHE A 68 -7.41 -14.80 -12.43
N PRO A 69 -8.37 -14.32 -13.27
CA PRO A 69 -8.16 -14.13 -14.71
C PRO A 69 -6.89 -13.33 -15.06
N GLN A 70 -6.49 -12.44 -14.16
CA GLN A 70 -5.20 -11.75 -14.18
C GLN A 70 -4.61 -11.80 -12.76
N PRO A 71 -3.65 -12.70 -12.50
CA PRO A 71 -3.04 -12.82 -11.18
C PRO A 71 -2.53 -11.48 -10.64
N PRO A 72 -2.73 -11.18 -9.34
CA PRO A 72 -2.26 -9.94 -8.73
C PRO A 72 -0.74 -9.97 -8.51
N LEU A 73 -0.16 -8.77 -8.30
CA LEU A 73 1.12 -8.68 -7.62
C LEU A 73 0.91 -9.10 -6.16
N LEU A 74 1.64 -10.11 -5.74
CA LEU A 74 1.63 -10.59 -4.35
C LEU A 74 2.56 -9.74 -3.49
N VAL A 75 2.04 -9.14 -2.42
CA VAL A 75 2.82 -8.39 -1.44
C VAL A 75 2.85 -9.16 -0.14
N LEU A 76 3.98 -9.78 0.16
CA LEU A 76 4.22 -10.47 1.43
C LEU A 76 4.60 -9.43 2.49
N THR A 77 3.78 -9.35 3.51
CA THR A 77 3.89 -8.36 4.59
C THR A 77 3.63 -9.04 5.94
N GLY A 78 3.40 -8.25 6.98
CA GLY A 78 3.07 -8.79 8.31
C GLY A 78 3.41 -7.80 9.38
N GLY A 79 3.79 -8.34 10.53
CA GLY A 79 4.65 -7.66 11.49
C GLY A 79 6.02 -7.46 10.83
N ASP A 80 6.83 -8.53 10.81
CA ASP A 80 8.04 -8.62 9.98
C ASP A 80 8.05 -9.96 9.23
N PRO A 81 7.90 -9.99 7.90
CA PRO A 81 7.90 -11.23 7.14
C PRO A 81 9.22 -12.01 7.27
N PHE A 82 10.34 -11.36 7.63
CA PHE A 82 11.61 -12.02 7.88
C PHE A 82 11.64 -12.89 9.14
N LYS A 83 10.62 -12.77 10.00
CA LYS A 83 10.43 -13.71 11.11
C LYS A 83 9.85 -15.06 10.68
N ARG A 84 9.38 -15.19 9.43
CA ARG A 84 8.95 -16.46 8.83
C ARG A 84 10.15 -17.16 8.20
N PRO A 85 10.56 -18.33 8.70
CA PRO A 85 11.72 -19.06 8.16
C PRO A 85 11.50 -19.56 6.72
N ASP A 86 10.25 -19.80 6.34
CA ASP A 86 9.83 -20.24 5.00
C ASP A 86 9.63 -19.10 3.99
N LEU A 87 9.91 -17.83 4.35
CA LEU A 87 9.74 -16.70 3.45
C LEU A 87 10.43 -16.88 2.07
N PRO A 88 11.71 -17.34 1.99
CA PRO A 88 12.36 -17.57 0.69
C PRO A 88 11.66 -18.63 -0.15
N ASP A 89 11.14 -19.68 0.49
CA ASP A 89 10.43 -20.79 -0.18
C ASP A 89 9.07 -20.31 -0.71
N LEU A 90 8.36 -19.45 0.03
CA LEU A 90 7.09 -18.87 -0.41
C LEU A 90 7.31 -17.89 -1.59
N VAL A 91 8.37 -17.08 -1.56
CA VAL A 91 8.76 -16.24 -2.70
C VAL A 91 9.06 -17.09 -3.92
N HIS A 92 9.89 -18.14 -3.77
CA HIS A 92 10.23 -19.05 -4.85
C HIS A 92 9.00 -19.77 -5.41
N HIS A 93 8.11 -20.25 -4.53
CA HIS A 93 6.86 -20.91 -4.94
C HIS A 93 5.97 -19.97 -5.79
N ALA A 94 5.75 -18.73 -5.33
CA ALA A 94 4.95 -17.77 -6.07
C ALA A 94 5.57 -17.38 -7.42
N THR A 95 6.90 -17.23 -7.47
CA THR A 95 7.60 -16.89 -8.72
C THR A 95 7.62 -18.02 -9.73
N ASN A 96 7.66 -19.29 -9.29
CA ASN A 96 7.49 -20.46 -10.16
C ASN A 96 6.07 -20.54 -10.75
N LEU A 97 5.08 -19.95 -10.09
CA LEU A 97 3.72 -19.75 -10.60
C LEU A 97 3.57 -18.46 -11.45
N GLU A 98 4.69 -17.90 -11.91
CA GLU A 98 4.76 -16.69 -12.73
C GLU A 98 4.19 -15.41 -12.07
N MET A 99 3.98 -15.41 -10.75
CA MET A 99 3.53 -14.24 -10.02
C MET A 99 4.67 -13.25 -9.79
N GLN A 100 4.37 -11.95 -9.86
CA GLN A 100 5.26 -10.93 -9.35
C GLN A 100 5.13 -10.88 -7.81
N VAL A 101 6.27 -10.85 -7.11
CA VAL A 101 6.30 -10.84 -5.65
C VAL A 101 7.05 -9.61 -5.13
N ALA A 102 6.45 -8.91 -4.18
CA ALA A 102 7.09 -7.87 -3.38
C ALA A 102 7.11 -8.29 -1.91
N VAL A 103 8.12 -7.84 -1.17
CA VAL A 103 8.21 -8.05 0.29
C VAL A 103 8.31 -6.70 0.99
N THR A 104 7.58 -6.56 2.11
CA THR A 104 7.63 -5.35 2.93
C THR A 104 8.14 -5.71 4.34
N PRO A 105 9.46 -5.76 4.57
CA PRO A 105 10.04 -6.06 5.86
C PRO A 105 9.95 -4.89 6.83
N SER A 106 10.13 -5.20 8.10
CA SER A 106 10.53 -4.24 9.13
C SER A 106 12.05 -4.04 9.12
N ALA A 107 12.54 -2.86 9.54
CA ALA A 107 13.97 -2.59 9.59
C ALA A 107 14.63 -3.26 10.83
N THR A 108 14.65 -4.58 10.82
CA THR A 108 15.21 -5.42 11.89
C THR A 108 16.59 -5.98 11.52
N PRO A 109 17.38 -6.48 12.47
CA PRO A 109 18.65 -7.16 12.19
C PRO A 109 18.51 -8.40 11.30
N LEU A 110 17.30 -8.97 11.15
CA LEU A 110 17.05 -10.13 10.27
C LEU A 110 17.19 -9.80 8.78
N VAL A 111 17.03 -8.55 8.39
CA VAL A 111 17.07 -8.12 6.98
C VAL A 111 18.53 -7.88 6.55
N THR A 112 19.35 -8.92 6.56
CA THR A 112 20.75 -8.81 6.12
C THR A 112 20.87 -8.82 4.60
N ARG A 113 22.04 -8.38 4.09
CA ARG A 113 22.35 -8.44 2.66
C ARG A 113 22.26 -9.87 2.11
N GLU A 114 22.70 -10.86 2.90
CA GLU A 114 22.62 -12.29 2.54
C GLU A 114 21.16 -12.77 2.48
N ALA A 115 20.31 -12.33 3.42
CA ALA A 115 18.88 -12.65 3.42
C ALA A 115 18.18 -12.00 2.20
N LEU A 116 18.50 -10.75 1.88
CA LEU A 116 18.01 -10.08 0.66
C LEU A 116 18.49 -10.78 -0.61
N ALA A 117 19.75 -11.23 -0.65
CA ALA A 117 20.30 -11.96 -1.79
C ALA A 117 19.62 -13.34 -1.97
N ARG A 118 19.18 -13.99 -0.89
CA ARG A 118 18.37 -15.22 -0.98
C ARG A 118 17.01 -14.96 -1.60
N LEU A 119 16.30 -13.90 -1.16
CA LEU A 119 15.03 -13.51 -1.73
C LEU A 119 15.15 -13.08 -3.20
N TRP A 120 16.21 -12.34 -3.54
CA TRP A 120 16.51 -11.94 -4.91
C TRP A 120 16.69 -13.15 -5.83
N ARG A 121 17.45 -14.16 -5.39
CA ARG A 121 17.64 -15.43 -6.14
C ARG A 121 16.34 -16.24 -6.22
N ALA A 122 15.44 -16.14 -5.23
CA ALA A 122 14.14 -16.74 -5.24
C ALA A 122 13.14 -16.04 -6.21
N GLY A 123 13.52 -14.90 -6.82
CA GLY A 123 12.72 -14.18 -7.81
C GLY A 123 11.98 -12.94 -7.28
N LEU A 124 12.35 -12.45 -6.08
CA LEU A 124 11.74 -11.23 -5.54
C LEU A 124 11.88 -10.07 -6.53
N SER A 125 10.78 -9.43 -6.89
CA SER A 125 10.74 -8.36 -7.89
C SER A 125 10.84 -6.95 -7.30
N ARG A 126 10.52 -6.76 -6.02
CA ARG A 126 10.56 -5.46 -5.34
C ARG A 126 10.66 -5.60 -3.83
N LEU A 127 11.42 -4.71 -3.21
CA LEU A 127 11.43 -4.51 -1.77
C LEU A 127 10.70 -3.20 -1.44
N ALA A 128 9.87 -3.19 -0.38
CA ALA A 128 9.27 -1.96 0.12
C ALA A 128 9.67 -1.77 1.58
N VAL A 129 10.36 -0.68 1.88
CA VAL A 129 10.77 -0.33 3.25
C VAL A 129 10.04 0.91 3.74
N SER A 130 9.99 1.10 5.03
CA SER A 130 9.29 2.23 5.62
C SER A 130 10.27 3.28 6.16
N LEU A 131 10.00 4.56 5.82
CA LEU A 131 10.74 5.71 6.31
C LEU A 131 9.75 6.83 6.65
N ASP A 132 9.53 7.11 7.96
CA ASP A 132 8.46 8.00 8.42
C ASP A 132 8.97 9.35 8.95
N ALA A 133 10.27 9.59 8.91
CA ALA A 133 10.88 10.90 9.09
C ALA A 133 12.17 11.02 8.26
N PRO A 134 12.58 12.23 7.88
CA PRO A 134 13.84 12.47 7.17
C PRO A 134 15.06 12.49 8.10
N ASP A 135 14.89 12.29 9.41
CA ASP A 135 15.94 12.21 10.42
C ASP A 135 15.76 11.02 11.37
N ALA A 136 16.84 10.62 12.03
CA ALA A 136 16.88 9.46 12.92
C ALA A 136 15.97 9.61 14.14
N ASP A 137 16.04 10.75 14.83
CA ASP A 137 15.34 10.94 16.11
C ASP A 137 13.83 10.84 15.94
N SER A 138 13.28 11.46 14.89
CA SER A 138 11.85 11.43 14.61
C SER A 138 11.40 10.07 14.11
N HIS A 139 12.19 9.43 13.24
CA HIS A 139 11.87 8.11 12.70
C HIS A 139 11.90 7.03 13.79
N ASP A 140 12.96 6.98 14.57
CA ASP A 140 13.16 5.96 15.60
C ASP A 140 12.09 6.05 16.69
N ARG A 141 11.71 7.28 17.12
CA ARG A 141 10.57 7.48 18.01
C ARG A 141 9.27 6.94 17.42
N PHE A 142 9.02 7.18 16.15
CA PHE A 142 7.78 6.74 15.51
C PHE A 142 7.74 5.21 15.32
N ARG A 143 8.89 4.59 15.07
CA ARG A 143 9.06 3.14 14.95
C ARG A 143 9.22 2.42 16.29
N GLY A 144 9.50 3.16 17.36
CA GLY A 144 9.64 2.65 18.72
C GLY A 144 10.94 1.87 18.96
N VAL A 145 11.94 2.00 18.09
CA VAL A 145 13.24 1.33 18.19
C VAL A 145 14.36 2.25 17.71
N ALA A 146 15.32 2.53 18.59
CA ALA A 146 16.51 3.29 18.27
C ALA A 146 17.35 2.59 17.18
N GLY A 147 17.88 3.38 16.24
CA GLY A 147 18.70 2.87 15.13
C GLY A 147 17.89 2.34 13.93
N SER A 148 16.54 2.34 13.98
CA SER A 148 15.73 1.85 12.87
C SER A 148 15.87 2.72 11.61
N PHE A 149 16.16 4.02 11.75
CA PHE A 149 16.47 4.92 10.63
C PHE A 149 17.73 4.47 9.89
N ALA A 150 18.83 4.36 10.61
CA ALA A 150 20.11 3.93 10.04
C ALA A 150 19.99 2.55 9.39
N ARG A 151 19.28 1.62 10.07
CA ARG A 151 19.03 0.28 9.54
C ARG A 151 18.20 0.31 8.25
N THR A 152 17.20 1.17 8.16
CA THR A 152 16.42 1.33 6.93
C THR A 152 17.29 1.80 5.76
N LEU A 153 18.20 2.75 5.99
CA LEU A 153 19.12 3.23 4.95
C LEU A 153 20.10 2.15 4.50
N GLU A 154 20.63 1.35 5.44
CA GLU A 154 21.48 0.19 5.13
C GLU A 154 20.73 -0.83 4.26
N ILE A 155 19.49 -1.18 4.62
CA ILE A 155 18.66 -2.11 3.84
C ILE A 155 18.43 -1.58 2.41
N ILE A 156 18.17 -0.29 2.24
CA ILE A 156 18.02 0.34 0.92
C ILE A 156 19.32 0.16 0.11
N HIS A 157 20.47 0.46 0.71
CA HIS A 157 21.78 0.33 0.06
C HIS A 157 22.06 -1.13 -0.34
N ASP A 158 21.85 -2.06 0.58
CA ASP A 158 22.05 -3.49 0.33
C ASP A 158 21.16 -4.01 -0.80
N ALA A 159 19.87 -3.67 -0.79
CA ALA A 159 18.94 -4.03 -1.85
C ALA A 159 19.38 -3.49 -3.23
N GLN A 160 19.79 -2.22 -3.28
CA GLN A 160 20.28 -1.59 -4.51
C GLN A 160 21.59 -2.22 -5.01
N SER A 161 22.49 -2.60 -4.12
CA SER A 161 23.75 -3.30 -4.48
C SER A 161 23.48 -4.65 -5.15
N LEU A 162 22.34 -5.27 -4.87
CA LEU A 162 21.86 -6.51 -5.49
C LEU A 162 21.05 -6.27 -6.77
N GLY A 163 20.78 -5.01 -7.16
CA GLY A 163 19.92 -4.66 -8.27
C GLY A 163 18.41 -4.79 -7.97
N LEU A 164 18.04 -4.92 -6.70
CA LEU A 164 16.63 -5.05 -6.28
C LEU A 164 15.97 -3.66 -6.24
N PRO A 165 14.86 -3.45 -6.96
CA PRO A 165 14.12 -2.18 -6.92
C PRO A 165 13.55 -1.91 -5.53
N VAL A 166 13.72 -0.67 -5.03
CA VAL A 166 13.27 -0.27 -3.69
C VAL A 166 12.14 0.75 -3.78
N GLN A 167 11.03 0.44 -3.11
CA GLN A 167 9.95 1.37 -2.80
C GLN A 167 10.13 1.86 -1.37
N VAL A 168 9.88 3.15 -1.13
CA VAL A 168 9.80 3.69 0.24
C VAL A 168 8.36 4.03 0.58
N ASN A 169 7.91 3.61 1.75
CA ASN A 169 6.62 3.91 2.33
C ASN A 169 6.78 4.94 3.45
N THR A 170 5.97 6.00 3.44
CA THR A 170 5.96 7.03 4.47
C THR A 170 4.53 7.25 4.93
N THR A 171 4.26 7.21 6.23
CA THR A 171 2.94 7.55 6.79
C THR A 171 2.94 9.00 7.24
N LEU A 172 2.08 9.83 6.63
CA LEU A 172 1.89 11.22 7.02
C LEU A 172 1.01 11.33 8.27
N THR A 173 1.47 12.15 9.20
CA THR A 173 0.83 12.50 10.46
C THR A 173 0.98 14.00 10.71
N PRO A 174 0.30 14.59 11.70
CA PRO A 174 0.51 16.00 12.07
C PRO A 174 1.96 16.37 12.40
N ASN A 175 2.79 15.36 12.73
CA ASN A 175 4.18 15.60 13.15
C ASN A 175 5.20 15.64 11.99
N ASN A 176 4.82 15.21 10.77
CA ASN A 176 5.78 15.06 9.67
C ASN A 176 5.31 15.60 8.30
N TRP A 177 4.01 15.89 8.11
CA TRP A 177 3.47 16.30 6.81
C TRP A 177 4.09 17.61 6.25
N GLN A 178 4.53 18.51 7.12
CA GLN A 178 5.20 19.75 6.71
C GLN A 178 6.61 19.51 6.16
N ARG A 179 7.17 18.32 6.38
CA ARG A 179 8.53 17.94 6.00
C ARG A 179 8.59 17.16 4.66
N ILE A 180 7.53 17.22 3.85
CA ILE A 180 7.45 16.50 2.56
C ILE A 180 8.63 16.84 1.64
N GLU A 181 9.11 18.10 1.62
CA GLU A 181 10.26 18.51 0.81
C GLU A 181 11.57 17.86 1.31
N GLU A 182 11.78 17.78 2.63
CA GLU A 182 12.95 17.15 3.23
C GLU A 182 12.96 15.64 2.91
N PHE A 183 11.79 14.96 3.03
CA PHE A 183 11.65 13.59 2.57
C PHE A 183 12.04 13.43 1.11
N ALA A 184 11.46 14.25 0.24
CA ALA A 184 11.70 14.16 -1.19
C ALA A 184 13.17 14.38 -1.56
N ALA A 185 13.87 15.29 -0.85
CA ALA A 185 15.30 15.53 -1.03
C ALA A 185 16.14 14.31 -0.58
N LEU A 186 15.85 13.72 0.59
CA LEU A 186 16.52 12.52 1.08
C LEU A 186 16.34 11.35 0.10
N LEU A 187 15.10 11.11 -0.35
CA LEU A 187 14.76 10.00 -1.24
C LEU A 187 15.37 10.15 -2.64
N ASP A 188 15.61 11.37 -3.10
CA ASP A 188 16.28 11.63 -4.37
C ASP A 188 17.74 11.14 -4.33
N GLY A 189 18.44 11.40 -3.21
CA GLY A 189 19.76 10.88 -2.95
C GLY A 189 19.82 9.35 -2.86
N LEU A 190 18.75 8.72 -2.40
CA LEU A 190 18.64 7.27 -2.27
C LEU A 190 18.24 6.54 -3.57
N ARG A 191 17.96 7.25 -4.67
CA ARG A 191 17.63 6.66 -5.99
C ARG A 191 16.56 5.56 -5.93
N ILE A 192 15.49 5.80 -5.19
CA ILE A 192 14.38 4.86 -5.04
C ILE A 192 13.56 4.72 -6.34
N THR A 193 12.79 3.63 -6.46
CA THR A 193 11.92 3.40 -7.63
C THR A 193 10.51 3.92 -7.47
N LEU A 194 10.05 4.13 -6.23
CA LEU A 194 8.71 4.64 -5.91
C LEU A 194 8.67 5.17 -4.49
N TRP A 195 8.04 6.33 -4.30
CA TRP A 195 7.63 6.82 -2.99
C TRP A 195 6.12 6.63 -2.80
N SER A 196 5.72 5.79 -1.85
CA SER A 196 4.32 5.56 -1.49
C SER A 196 3.98 6.30 -0.19
N VAL A 197 3.16 7.33 -0.30
CA VAL A 197 2.79 8.20 0.82
C VAL A 197 1.42 7.78 1.35
N PHE A 198 1.42 7.27 2.57
CA PHE A 198 0.22 6.83 3.27
C PHE A 198 -0.37 7.99 4.08
N PHE A 199 -1.65 8.18 3.98
CA PHE A 199 -2.40 9.07 4.87
C PHE A 199 -3.02 8.23 5.97
N LEU A 200 -2.75 8.60 7.23
CA LEU A 200 -3.10 7.79 8.39
C LEU A 200 -4.57 7.39 8.41
N VAL A 201 -4.81 6.10 8.59
CA VAL A 201 -6.14 5.55 8.93
C VAL A 201 -6.11 5.15 10.41
N PRO A 202 -7.07 5.57 11.23
CA PRO A 202 -7.06 5.32 12.67
C PRO A 202 -7.53 3.89 12.99
N VAL A 203 -6.65 2.91 12.70
CA VAL A 203 -6.86 1.48 12.98
C VAL A 203 -5.65 0.88 13.70
N GLY A 204 -5.85 -0.22 14.41
CA GLY A 204 -4.81 -0.86 15.21
C GLY A 204 -4.27 0.10 16.28
N ARG A 205 -2.94 0.17 16.47
CA ARG A 205 -2.33 1.11 17.43
C ARG A 205 -2.54 2.59 17.06
N ALA A 206 -2.83 2.88 15.80
CA ALA A 206 -3.14 4.23 15.36
C ALA A 206 -4.57 4.70 15.71
N ALA A 207 -5.43 3.88 16.30
CA ALA A 207 -6.83 4.20 16.52
C ALA A 207 -7.06 5.52 17.29
N ALA A 208 -6.17 5.84 18.23
CA ALA A 208 -6.22 7.09 19.02
C ALA A 208 -5.27 8.18 18.50
N MET A 209 -4.55 7.96 17.40
CA MET A 209 -3.61 8.96 16.87
C MET A 209 -4.35 10.09 16.16
N PRO A 210 -3.87 11.35 16.29
CA PRO A 210 -4.42 12.46 15.51
C PRO A 210 -4.12 12.28 14.02
N ARG A 211 -5.12 12.57 13.19
CA ARG A 211 -5.00 12.63 11.73
C ARG A 211 -4.76 14.07 11.28
N LEU A 212 -4.35 14.22 10.03
CA LEU A 212 -4.39 15.52 9.35
C LEU A 212 -5.83 16.00 9.23
N SER A 213 -6.06 17.29 9.42
CA SER A 213 -7.32 17.91 9.03
C SER A 213 -7.49 17.88 7.50
N GLY A 214 -8.71 17.97 7.01
CA GLY A 214 -8.95 18.02 5.57
C GLY A 214 -8.19 19.15 4.86
N GLN A 215 -8.01 20.30 5.52
CA GLN A 215 -7.20 21.41 4.98
C GLN A 215 -5.71 21.03 4.89
N GLN A 216 -5.16 20.43 5.93
CA GLN A 216 -3.77 19.94 5.92
C GLN A 216 -3.55 18.85 4.88
N VAL A 217 -4.57 18.03 4.60
CA VAL A 217 -4.53 17.03 3.52
C VAL A 217 -4.41 17.70 2.15
N GLU A 218 -5.17 18.75 1.86
CA GLU A 218 -5.06 19.51 0.61
C GLU A 218 -3.69 20.19 0.47
N GLU A 219 -3.17 20.77 1.55
CA GLU A 219 -1.83 21.36 1.57
C GLU A 219 -0.74 20.30 1.33
N ALA A 220 -0.86 19.12 1.93
CA ALA A 220 0.03 18.01 1.67
C ALA A 220 -0.07 17.54 0.20
N PHE A 221 -1.26 17.53 -0.40
CA PHE A 221 -1.44 17.22 -1.83
C PHE A 221 -0.72 18.24 -2.73
N ALA A 222 -0.80 19.53 -2.40
CA ALA A 222 -0.09 20.57 -3.15
C ALA A 222 1.43 20.36 -3.09
N GLN A 223 1.98 20.06 -1.91
CA GLN A 223 3.39 19.74 -1.74
C GLN A 223 3.79 18.49 -2.54
N LEU A 224 3.03 17.38 -2.41
CA LEU A 224 3.29 16.13 -3.15
C LEU A 224 3.22 16.34 -4.68
N TRP A 225 2.24 17.12 -5.16
CA TRP A 225 2.13 17.49 -6.56
C TRP A 225 3.35 18.28 -7.07
N HIS A 226 3.82 19.23 -6.26
CA HIS A 226 5.03 19.98 -6.56
C HIS A 226 6.26 19.06 -6.65
N GLN A 227 6.45 18.16 -5.69
CA GLN A 227 7.56 17.20 -5.70
C GLN A 227 7.45 16.21 -6.88
N ALA A 228 6.25 15.73 -7.20
CA ALA A 228 6.05 14.79 -8.31
C ALA A 228 6.46 15.36 -9.68
N LYS A 229 6.43 16.69 -9.84
CA LYS A 229 6.91 17.38 -11.06
C LYS A 229 8.44 17.52 -11.10
N ARG A 230 9.13 17.49 -9.96
CA ARG A 230 10.56 17.82 -9.82
C ARG A 230 11.47 16.61 -9.61
N ARG A 231 10.96 15.54 -9.00
CA ARG A 231 11.79 14.39 -8.61
C ARG A 231 11.88 13.31 -9.70
N SER A 232 12.95 12.53 -9.62
CA SER A 232 13.23 11.46 -10.60
C SER A 232 12.34 10.22 -10.42
N PHE A 233 11.76 10.03 -9.23
CA PHE A 233 10.91 8.91 -8.87
C PHE A 233 9.42 9.30 -8.86
N PRO A 234 8.51 8.37 -9.19
CA PRO A 234 7.07 8.58 -9.06
C PRO A 234 6.62 8.63 -7.60
N ILE A 235 5.59 9.41 -7.33
CA ILE A 235 4.92 9.52 -6.03
C ILE A 235 3.51 8.94 -6.14
N LYS A 236 3.16 8.04 -5.22
CA LYS A 236 1.84 7.43 -5.11
C LYS A 236 1.26 7.74 -3.73
N THR A 237 -0.01 8.13 -3.65
CA THR A 237 -0.72 8.20 -2.38
C THR A 237 -1.44 6.88 -2.08
N THR A 238 -1.46 6.48 -0.81
CA THR A 238 -2.21 5.32 -0.28
C THR A 238 -3.15 5.82 0.81
N GLU A 239 -4.38 5.31 0.85
CA GLU A 239 -5.46 5.78 1.71
C GLU A 239 -5.80 7.27 1.51
N ALA A 240 -5.51 7.80 0.33
CA ALA A 240 -5.86 9.15 -0.08
C ALA A 240 -6.27 9.18 -1.56
N PRO A 241 -7.33 8.45 -1.96
CA PRO A 241 -7.79 8.45 -3.36
C PRO A 241 -8.25 9.82 -3.84
N HIS A 242 -8.60 10.74 -2.95
CA HIS A 242 -8.96 12.13 -3.27
C HIS A 242 -7.78 12.97 -3.79
N TYR A 243 -6.54 12.51 -3.66
CA TYR A 243 -5.41 13.07 -4.41
C TYR A 243 -5.63 13.02 -5.93
N ARG A 244 -6.36 12.01 -6.43
CA ARG A 244 -6.69 11.91 -7.87
C ARG A 244 -7.61 13.04 -8.32
N ARG A 245 -8.59 13.42 -7.47
CA ARG A 245 -9.45 14.59 -7.70
C ARG A 245 -8.59 15.85 -7.75
N PHE A 246 -7.72 16.05 -6.73
CA PHE A 246 -6.80 17.17 -6.68
C PHE A 246 -5.95 17.28 -7.96
N VAL A 247 -5.32 16.19 -8.38
CA VAL A 247 -4.52 16.14 -9.63
C VAL A 247 -5.36 16.43 -10.88
N ALA A 248 -6.61 15.96 -10.94
CA ALA A 248 -7.49 16.23 -12.07
C ALA A 248 -7.84 17.73 -12.16
N GLN A 249 -8.08 18.38 -11.04
CA GLN A 249 -8.30 19.82 -10.97
C GLN A 249 -7.07 20.62 -11.41
N GLN A 250 -5.88 20.31 -10.86
CA GLN A 250 -4.63 20.94 -11.25
C GLN A 250 -4.31 20.80 -12.76
N LYS A 251 -4.70 19.69 -13.37
CA LYS A 251 -4.54 19.48 -14.82
C LYS A 251 -5.59 20.21 -15.64
N GLY A 252 -6.80 20.38 -15.13
CA GLY A 252 -7.85 21.19 -15.77
C GLY A 252 -7.45 22.65 -15.87
N ASP A 253 -6.80 23.18 -14.84
CA ASP A 253 -6.27 24.55 -14.80
C ASP A 253 -5.04 24.75 -15.71
N ASP A 254 -4.33 23.66 -16.06
CA ASP A 254 -3.06 23.66 -16.81
C ASP A 254 -3.25 23.29 -18.32
N GLN A 255 -4.46 23.38 -18.87
CA GLN A 255 -4.79 22.94 -20.26
C GLN A 255 -3.95 23.59 -21.36
N ASN A 256 -3.26 24.71 -21.08
CA ASN A 256 -2.42 25.44 -22.02
C ASN A 256 -0.91 25.09 -21.96
N ARG A 257 -0.50 24.09 -21.15
CA ARG A 257 0.90 23.67 -21.09
C ARG A 257 1.13 22.31 -21.74
N PRO A 258 2.25 22.11 -22.49
CA PRO A 258 2.63 20.80 -22.98
C PRO A 258 2.66 19.78 -21.82
N GLN A 259 1.80 18.77 -21.87
CA GLN A 259 1.76 17.71 -20.86
C GLN A 259 3.09 16.98 -20.87
N PRO A 260 3.82 16.86 -19.76
CA PRO A 260 4.96 15.95 -19.71
C PRO A 260 4.46 14.54 -20.03
N THR A 261 5.15 13.89 -20.97
CA THR A 261 4.86 12.50 -21.32
C THR A 261 4.68 11.66 -20.05
N PRO A 262 3.61 10.87 -19.95
CA PRO A 262 3.41 10.02 -18.76
C PRO A 262 4.68 9.18 -18.56
N ARG A 263 5.39 9.37 -17.45
CA ARG A 263 6.53 8.52 -17.11
C ARG A 263 6.03 7.08 -17.06
N LYS A 264 6.64 6.21 -17.87
CA LYS A 264 6.30 4.79 -17.97
C LYS A 264 6.21 4.20 -16.57
N GLY A 265 5.04 3.71 -16.18
CA GLY A 265 4.92 2.79 -15.06
C GLY A 265 3.83 3.03 -14.02
N TYR A 266 3.24 4.22 -13.89
CA TYR A 266 2.17 4.45 -12.91
C TYR A 266 1.03 5.27 -13.51
N ALA A 267 0.22 4.64 -14.35
CA ALA A 267 -1.13 5.11 -14.56
C ALA A 267 -1.87 5.03 -13.22
N SER A 268 -2.64 6.07 -12.88
CA SER A 268 -3.57 6.04 -11.75
C SER A 268 -4.60 4.93 -12.00
N LEU A 269 -4.38 3.75 -11.45
CA LEU A 269 -5.21 2.56 -11.70
C LEU A 269 -6.52 2.58 -10.91
N HIS A 270 -6.95 3.72 -10.37
CA HIS A 270 -8.22 3.90 -9.64
C HIS A 270 -8.50 2.81 -8.58
N THR A 271 -7.44 2.26 -7.97
CA THR A 271 -7.57 1.28 -6.89
C THR A 271 -8.10 1.93 -5.62
N ASN A 272 -8.88 1.17 -4.85
CA ASN A 272 -9.37 1.56 -3.54
C ASN A 272 -9.57 0.28 -2.70
N ASP A 273 -9.96 0.40 -1.44
CA ASP A 273 -10.32 -0.75 -0.60
C ASP A 273 -11.36 -1.62 -1.32
N GLY A 274 -11.05 -2.91 -1.49
CA GLY A 274 -11.90 -3.86 -2.21
C GLY A 274 -12.02 -3.65 -3.73
N LYS A 275 -11.43 -2.58 -4.28
CA LYS A 275 -11.37 -2.29 -5.70
C LYS A 275 -9.92 -2.32 -6.20
N GLY A 276 -9.51 -3.46 -6.73
CA GLY A 276 -8.13 -3.69 -7.15
C GLY A 276 -7.16 -3.97 -5.99
N ILE A 277 -7.67 -4.06 -4.76
CA ILE A 277 -6.93 -4.44 -3.56
C ILE A 277 -7.64 -5.60 -2.88
N LEU A 278 -6.85 -6.56 -2.40
CA LEU A 278 -7.24 -7.70 -1.60
C LEU A 278 -6.23 -7.84 -0.46
N PHE A 279 -6.67 -8.15 0.73
CA PHE A 279 -5.82 -8.41 1.89
C PHE A 279 -6.21 -9.72 2.56
N ILE A 280 -5.22 -10.55 2.84
CA ILE A 280 -5.38 -11.79 3.59
C ILE A 280 -4.53 -11.67 4.87
N ALA A 281 -5.16 -11.86 6.03
CA ALA A 281 -4.49 -11.84 7.31
C ALA A 281 -3.72 -13.14 7.58
N HIS A 282 -2.89 -13.11 8.61
CA HIS A 282 -2.07 -14.24 9.06
C HIS A 282 -2.88 -15.51 9.38
N ASP A 283 -4.13 -15.37 9.77
CA ASP A 283 -5.07 -16.45 10.11
C ASP A 283 -5.97 -16.89 8.93
N GLY A 284 -5.75 -16.32 7.75
CA GLY A 284 -6.55 -16.61 6.56
C GLY A 284 -7.78 -15.73 6.39
N THR A 285 -8.09 -14.83 7.31
CA THR A 285 -9.24 -13.91 7.16
C THR A 285 -9.02 -12.98 5.97
N ILE A 286 -10.05 -12.84 5.13
CA ILE A 286 -10.01 -12.06 3.88
C ILE A 286 -10.70 -10.72 4.09
N TYR A 287 -10.01 -9.63 3.77
CA TYR A 287 -10.46 -8.25 3.92
C TYR A 287 -10.33 -7.47 2.60
N PRO A 288 -11.13 -6.40 2.41
CA PRO A 288 -10.99 -5.50 1.25
C PRO A 288 -9.65 -4.77 1.19
N SER A 289 -9.06 -4.47 2.33
CA SER A 289 -7.70 -3.95 2.49
C SER A 289 -7.20 -4.19 3.91
N GLY A 290 -5.90 -4.00 4.13
CA GLY A 290 -5.32 -4.11 5.47
C GLY A 290 -5.77 -3.02 6.45
N PHE A 291 -6.42 -1.95 5.96
CA PHE A 291 -6.91 -0.84 6.78
C PHE A 291 -8.44 -0.88 6.99
N LEU A 292 -9.15 -1.78 6.29
CA LEU A 292 -10.59 -1.95 6.43
C LEU A 292 -10.91 -3.33 7.06
N PRO A 293 -10.96 -3.42 8.40
CA PRO A 293 -11.04 -4.69 9.11
C PRO A 293 -12.47 -5.24 9.16
N ILE A 294 -13.15 -5.31 8.01
CA ILE A 294 -14.45 -5.95 7.85
C ILE A 294 -14.22 -7.27 7.13
N PRO A 295 -14.39 -8.43 7.78
CA PRO A 295 -14.14 -9.73 7.16
C PRO A 295 -15.15 -10.00 6.04
N ALA A 296 -14.67 -10.57 4.94
CA ALA A 296 -15.48 -10.95 3.79
C ALA A 296 -15.51 -12.46 3.57
N GLY A 297 -14.59 -13.21 4.16
CA GLY A 297 -14.45 -14.64 4.11
C GLY A 297 -13.21 -15.10 4.86
N VAL A 298 -12.98 -16.40 4.93
CA VAL A 298 -11.84 -17.03 5.65
C VAL A 298 -11.27 -18.20 4.85
N PHE A 299 -10.02 -18.06 4.38
CA PHE A 299 -9.27 -19.19 3.82
C PHE A 299 -8.83 -20.17 4.96
N PRO A 300 -8.87 -21.49 4.80
CA PRO A 300 -9.16 -22.23 3.56
C PRO A 300 -10.64 -22.61 3.36
N HIS A 301 -11.57 -22.16 4.18
CA HIS A 301 -12.99 -22.50 4.03
C HIS A 301 -13.59 -21.87 2.78
N ASP A 302 -13.21 -20.62 2.52
CA ASP A 302 -13.69 -19.87 1.38
C ASP A 302 -12.61 -19.80 0.30
N HIS A 303 -13.02 -19.85 -0.97
CA HIS A 303 -12.11 -19.67 -2.10
C HIS A 303 -11.85 -18.17 -2.32
N VAL A 304 -10.58 -17.76 -2.28
CA VAL A 304 -10.18 -16.34 -2.29
C VAL A 304 -10.74 -15.56 -3.49
N VAL A 305 -10.75 -16.19 -4.68
CA VAL A 305 -11.27 -15.58 -5.91
C VAL A 305 -12.77 -15.35 -5.81
N GLU A 306 -13.50 -16.32 -5.28
CA GLU A 306 -14.96 -16.20 -5.10
C GLU A 306 -15.32 -15.12 -4.10
N VAL A 307 -14.60 -15.05 -2.97
CA VAL A 307 -14.80 -13.99 -1.98
C VAL A 307 -14.57 -12.63 -2.63
N TYR A 308 -13.47 -12.44 -3.34
CA TYR A 308 -13.17 -11.18 -4.01
C TYR A 308 -14.25 -10.81 -5.03
N GLN A 309 -14.71 -11.75 -5.86
CA GLN A 309 -15.64 -11.47 -6.94
C GLN A 309 -17.09 -11.34 -6.47
N LYS A 310 -17.52 -12.21 -5.53
CA LYS A 310 -18.94 -12.43 -5.22
C LYS A 310 -19.38 -11.87 -3.87
N SER A 311 -18.45 -11.57 -2.93
CA SER A 311 -18.84 -11.05 -1.62
C SER A 311 -19.62 -9.72 -1.77
N PRO A 312 -20.79 -9.57 -1.10
CA PRO A 312 -21.57 -8.34 -1.09
C PRO A 312 -20.76 -7.11 -0.63
N LEU A 313 -19.82 -7.31 0.29
CA LEU A 313 -18.93 -6.24 0.77
C LEU A 313 -18.03 -5.73 -0.37
N PHE A 314 -17.31 -6.63 -1.05
CA PHE A 314 -16.45 -6.25 -2.17
C PHE A 314 -17.24 -5.62 -3.32
N GLN A 315 -18.44 -6.13 -3.63
CA GLN A 315 -19.31 -5.55 -4.65
C GLN A 315 -19.76 -4.14 -4.28
N SER A 316 -20.17 -3.92 -3.03
CA SER A 316 -20.61 -2.60 -2.55
C SER A 316 -19.49 -1.56 -2.59
N LEU A 317 -18.25 -1.93 -2.25
CA LEU A 317 -17.10 -1.02 -2.27
C LEU A 317 -16.65 -0.64 -3.69
N ARG A 318 -17.00 -1.42 -4.70
CA ARG A 318 -16.70 -1.14 -6.11
C ARG A 318 -17.73 -0.27 -6.79
N ASP A 319 -18.94 -0.20 -6.25
CA ASP A 319 -20.05 0.55 -6.82
C ASP A 319 -20.06 1.99 -6.29
N PRO A 320 -19.66 2.98 -7.11
CA PRO A 320 -19.63 4.38 -6.67
C PRO A 320 -21.02 4.96 -6.44
N ASP A 321 -22.07 4.34 -6.95
CA ASP A 321 -23.43 4.82 -6.78
C ASP A 321 -24.05 4.35 -5.43
N ARG A 322 -23.36 3.44 -4.72
CA ARG A 322 -23.70 3.06 -3.34
C ARG A 322 -23.03 3.93 -2.28
N LEU A 323 -22.13 4.82 -2.67
CA LEU A 323 -21.55 5.79 -1.73
C LEU A 323 -22.64 6.70 -1.15
N GLU A 324 -22.36 7.25 0.02
CA GLU A 324 -23.29 8.13 0.75
C GLU A 324 -22.70 9.56 0.88
N GLY A 325 -23.51 10.50 1.35
CA GLY A 325 -23.13 11.88 1.61
C GLY A 325 -22.55 12.56 0.37
N LYS A 326 -21.62 13.49 0.58
CA LYS A 326 -20.99 14.26 -0.50
C LYS A 326 -20.22 13.40 -1.50
N CYS A 327 -19.70 12.22 -1.07
CA CYS A 327 -19.00 11.32 -1.99
C CYS A 327 -19.93 10.75 -3.06
N ARG A 328 -21.21 10.48 -2.75
CA ARG A 328 -22.21 10.05 -3.73
C ARG A 328 -22.54 11.15 -4.74
N ALA A 329 -22.72 12.37 -4.25
CA ALA A 329 -23.04 13.52 -5.09
C ALA A 329 -21.85 14.01 -5.93
N CYS A 330 -20.61 13.60 -5.57
CA CYS A 330 -19.39 14.12 -6.16
C CYS A 330 -19.21 13.69 -7.62
N GLU A 331 -18.93 14.63 -8.49
CA GLU A 331 -18.60 14.41 -9.91
C GLU A 331 -17.32 13.56 -10.08
N PHE A 332 -16.44 13.55 -9.08
CA PHE A 332 -15.22 12.73 -9.06
C PHE A 332 -15.42 11.35 -8.44
N ARG A 333 -16.64 10.92 -8.06
CA ARG A 333 -16.87 9.66 -7.32
C ARG A 333 -16.29 8.42 -8.01
N LYS A 334 -16.32 8.35 -9.34
CA LYS A 334 -15.76 7.23 -10.12
C LYS A 334 -14.22 7.25 -10.15
N LEU A 335 -13.62 8.43 -10.12
CA LEU A 335 -12.16 8.64 -10.11
C LEU A 335 -11.56 8.43 -8.72
N CYS A 336 -12.24 8.95 -7.71
CA CYS A 336 -11.78 9.09 -6.33
C CYS A 336 -12.40 8.03 -5.41
N GLY A 337 -13.65 8.23 -5.02
CA GLY A 337 -14.41 7.38 -4.10
C GLY A 337 -14.03 7.53 -2.61
N GLY A 338 -13.05 8.35 -2.23
CA GLY A 338 -12.55 8.49 -0.85
C GLY A 338 -11.91 7.22 -0.27
N SER A 339 -11.19 7.29 0.85
CA SER A 339 -10.73 6.11 1.57
C SER A 339 -11.90 5.44 2.29
N ARG A 340 -12.24 4.23 1.90
CA ARG A 340 -13.32 3.47 2.52
C ARG A 340 -12.93 2.97 3.90
N ALA A 341 -11.64 2.70 4.08
CA ALA A 341 -11.06 2.35 5.38
C ALA A 341 -11.18 3.52 6.38
N ARG A 342 -10.85 4.76 5.96
CA ARG A 342 -10.97 5.92 6.86
C ARG A 342 -12.43 6.25 7.12
N ALA A 343 -13.31 6.20 6.12
CA ALA A 343 -14.73 6.36 6.31
C ALA A 343 -15.25 5.39 7.40
N TYR A 344 -14.92 4.10 7.29
CA TYR A 344 -15.29 3.10 8.28
C TYR A 344 -14.69 3.37 9.67
N ALA A 345 -13.39 3.66 9.74
CA ALA A 345 -12.71 3.87 11.02
C ALA A 345 -13.28 5.06 11.82
N VAL A 346 -13.83 6.06 11.13
CA VAL A 346 -14.39 7.27 11.75
C VAL A 346 -15.88 7.14 12.03
N THR A 347 -16.64 6.45 11.17
CA THR A 347 -18.12 6.46 11.22
C THR A 347 -18.75 5.10 11.47
N GLY A 348 -17.97 4.01 11.36
CA GLY A 348 -18.49 2.64 11.39
C GLY A 348 -19.12 2.17 10.06
N ASN A 349 -19.21 3.03 9.04
CA ASN A 349 -19.77 2.68 7.73
C ASN A 349 -18.78 3.00 6.60
N PRO A 350 -18.31 2.00 5.83
CA PRO A 350 -17.33 2.23 4.77
C PRO A 350 -17.88 2.96 3.54
N LEU A 351 -19.19 3.12 3.44
CA LEU A 351 -19.84 3.78 2.31
C LEU A 351 -20.08 5.28 2.52
N THR A 352 -19.91 5.79 3.74
CA THR A 352 -20.05 7.22 4.05
C THR A 352 -19.02 8.07 3.33
N GLU A 353 -19.17 9.36 3.39
CA GLU A 353 -18.23 10.30 2.78
C GLU A 353 -16.83 10.22 3.41
N GLU A 354 -15.81 10.61 2.63
CA GLU A 354 -14.43 10.73 3.10
C GLU A 354 -14.34 11.86 4.14
N PRO A 355 -14.01 11.55 5.41
CA PRO A 355 -14.03 12.55 6.48
C PRO A 355 -12.96 13.63 6.34
N ASP A 356 -11.83 13.31 5.70
CA ASP A 356 -10.69 14.23 5.56
C ASP A 356 -10.69 14.96 4.18
N CYS A 357 -11.82 14.97 3.45
CA CYS A 357 -11.97 15.68 2.18
C CYS A 357 -12.74 16.99 2.39
N VAL A 358 -12.13 18.13 2.04
CA VAL A 358 -12.77 19.45 2.11
C VAL A 358 -13.50 19.85 0.83
N TYR A 359 -13.34 19.07 -0.26
CA TYR A 359 -13.97 19.39 -1.52
C TYR A 359 -15.49 19.36 -1.40
N GLN A 360 -16.13 20.39 -1.95
CA GLN A 360 -17.58 20.50 -2.03
C GLN A 360 -18.02 20.22 -3.47
N PRO A 361 -18.81 19.15 -3.71
CA PRO A 361 -19.36 18.85 -5.03
C PRO A 361 -20.30 19.94 -5.53
N HIS A 362 -20.43 20.08 -6.84
CA HIS A 362 -21.37 21.02 -7.45
C HIS A 362 -22.80 20.77 -6.95
N GLY A 363 -23.46 21.84 -6.46
CA GLY A 363 -24.84 21.76 -5.94
C GLY A 363 -24.97 21.12 -4.56
N TRP A 364 -23.88 20.75 -3.89
CA TRP A 364 -23.93 20.28 -2.51
C TRP A 364 -24.18 21.45 -1.56
N PRO A 365 -25.09 21.34 -0.57
CA PRO A 365 -25.34 22.41 0.38
C PRO A 365 -24.04 22.81 1.12
N SER A 366 -23.80 24.10 1.23
CA SER A 366 -22.73 24.57 2.11
C SER A 366 -23.07 24.23 3.57
N PRO A 367 -22.09 23.84 4.38
CA PRO A 367 -22.28 23.50 5.79
C PRO A 367 -22.80 24.68 6.61
#